data_987aab0d60b3fd2cb1c02950528bf2d8
#
_entry.id   987aab0d60b3fd2cb1c02950528bf2d8
#
_cell.length_a   1.000
_cell.length_b   1.000
_cell.length_c   1.000
_cell.angle_alpha   90.00
_cell.angle_beta   90.00
_cell.angle_gamma   90.00
#
_symmetry.space_group_name_H-M   'P 1'
#
loop_
_entity.id
_entity.type
_entity.pdbx_description
1 polymer ?
#
loop_
_entity_poly.entity_id
_entity_poly.type
_entity_poly.pdbx_seq_one_letter_code
_entity_poly.pdbx_strand_id
1 'polypeptide(L)'
;MTEQKTPRKDACLAEVTTEHGEASVISSSVEELLQDGELVLLVARPSPWFVLIDGGWAYLLMITVALFFAWLGHQVWAPINVPETQVFPALAAALTIRAVWKLLDWANRIYVLTDRRIMVRRGVFQFSMIEAPLNRIQHSAIFTKVVERILGMGTVGFATAGSGTFEVVWEMVPGPLNVHRTVNEAIERYGRGSSGT
;
A
#
# COMPACT_ATOMS: atom_id res chain seq x y z
N MET A 1 21.20 14.61 -43.59
CA MET A 1 19.78 14.65 -43.22
C MET A 1 19.52 13.47 -42.32
N THR A 2 19.80 13.61 -41.03
CA THR A 2 19.72 12.53 -40.04
C THR A 2 18.56 12.87 -39.09
N GLU A 3 17.48 12.13 -39.25
CA GLU A 3 16.26 12.25 -38.48
C GLU A 3 16.50 11.68 -37.08
N GLN A 4 16.59 12.56 -36.11
CA GLN A 4 16.80 12.25 -34.70
C GLN A 4 15.45 11.80 -34.11
N LYS A 5 15.27 10.49 -34.02
CA LYS A 5 14.10 9.81 -33.47
C LYS A 5 14.01 10.12 -31.98
N THR A 6 13.10 11.02 -31.64
CA THR A 6 12.70 11.36 -30.28
C THR A 6 12.25 10.08 -29.54
N PRO A 7 12.77 9.74 -28.37
CA PRO A 7 12.32 8.57 -27.64
C PRO A 7 10.88 8.79 -27.15
N ARG A 8 10.06 7.83 -27.49
CA ARG A 8 8.63 7.69 -27.24
C ARG A 8 8.30 7.87 -25.73
N LYS A 9 7.91 9.07 -25.33
CA LYS A 9 7.40 9.39 -24.00
C LYS A 9 6.06 8.68 -23.69
N ASP A 10 5.38 8.22 -24.72
CA ASP A 10 4.00 7.73 -24.63
C ASP A 10 3.88 6.24 -24.28
N ALA A 11 4.99 5.48 -24.37
CA ALA A 11 4.94 4.04 -24.11
C ALA A 11 4.99 3.65 -22.61
N CYS A 12 5.48 4.53 -21.75
CA CYS A 12 5.56 4.26 -20.31
C CYS A 12 4.25 4.62 -19.56
N LEU A 13 3.44 5.50 -20.14
CA LEU A 13 2.14 5.88 -19.57
C LEU A 13 1.00 4.93 -19.97
N ALA A 14 1.18 4.14 -21.03
CA ALA A 14 0.13 3.28 -21.58
C ALA A 14 -0.02 1.92 -20.85
N GLU A 15 0.96 1.50 -20.06
CA GLU A 15 0.94 0.16 -19.44
C GLU A 15 0.40 0.14 -18.00
N VAL A 16 0.10 1.31 -17.42
CA VAL A 16 -0.53 1.43 -16.09
C VAL A 16 -2.02 1.77 -16.18
N THR A 17 -2.55 1.95 -17.39
CA THR A 17 -3.95 2.34 -17.58
C THR A 17 -4.83 1.14 -17.88
N THR A 18 -5.13 0.34 -16.89
CA THR A 18 -6.30 -0.53 -16.91
C THR A 18 -7.23 -0.11 -15.79
N GLU A 19 -8.21 0.67 -16.17
CA GLU A 19 -9.58 0.86 -15.68
C GLU A 19 -10.00 2.33 -15.67
N HIS A 20 -10.82 2.70 -16.63
CA HIS A 20 -11.24 4.06 -16.95
C HIS A 20 -12.06 4.80 -15.86
N GLY A 21 -12.43 4.15 -14.77
CA GLY A 21 -13.21 4.77 -13.68
C GLY A 21 -12.37 5.26 -12.49
N GLU A 22 -11.22 4.68 -12.25
CA GLU A 22 -10.35 5.05 -11.12
C GLU A 22 -9.37 6.19 -11.47
N ALA A 23 -9.05 6.36 -12.75
CA ALA A 23 -8.07 7.35 -13.21
C ALA A 23 -8.46 8.80 -12.86
N SER A 24 -9.75 9.13 -12.89
CA SER A 24 -10.22 10.50 -12.63
C SER A 24 -10.14 10.89 -11.14
N VAL A 25 -10.42 9.94 -10.24
CA VAL A 25 -10.35 10.18 -8.80
C VAL A 25 -8.89 10.19 -8.32
N ILE A 26 -8.04 9.39 -8.97
CA ILE A 26 -6.60 9.37 -8.70
C ILE A 26 -5.96 10.68 -9.13
N SER A 27 -6.33 11.21 -10.32
CA SER A 27 -5.73 12.46 -10.83
C SER A 27 -6.00 13.63 -9.91
N SER A 28 -7.24 13.84 -9.46
CA SER A 28 -7.58 14.94 -8.56
C SER A 28 -6.89 14.84 -7.19
N SER A 29 -6.78 13.62 -6.64
CA SER A 29 -6.10 13.40 -5.36
C SER A 29 -4.58 13.54 -5.46
N VAL A 30 -4.01 13.27 -6.63
CA VAL A 30 -2.57 13.41 -6.88
C VAL A 30 -2.22 14.87 -7.22
N GLU A 31 -3.05 15.57 -7.98
CA GLU A 31 -2.86 16.99 -8.30
C GLU A 31 -2.82 17.86 -7.03
N GLU A 32 -3.66 17.56 -6.04
CA GLU A 32 -3.65 18.26 -4.74
C GLU A 32 -2.34 18.05 -3.95
N LEU A 33 -1.61 16.96 -4.21
CA LEU A 33 -0.36 16.60 -3.53
C LEU A 33 0.89 17.13 -4.22
N LEU A 34 0.78 17.56 -5.47
CA LEU A 34 1.91 18.00 -6.30
C LEU A 34 2.24 19.46 -6.05
N GLN A 35 3.54 19.77 -6.06
CA GLN A 35 4.03 21.14 -6.15
C GLN A 35 4.12 21.58 -7.61
N ASP A 36 4.04 22.88 -7.85
CA ASP A 36 4.12 23.45 -9.20
C ASP A 36 5.38 22.99 -9.94
N GLY A 37 5.16 22.36 -11.10
CA GLY A 37 6.24 21.85 -11.95
C GLY A 37 6.86 20.52 -11.52
N GLU A 38 6.23 19.76 -10.60
CA GLU A 38 6.65 18.42 -10.20
C GLU A 38 6.08 17.37 -11.19
N LEU A 39 6.96 16.48 -11.69
CA LEU A 39 6.57 15.43 -12.63
C LEU A 39 6.29 14.12 -11.90
N VAL A 40 5.09 13.56 -12.09
CA VAL A 40 4.75 12.24 -11.59
C VAL A 40 5.38 11.17 -12.47
N LEU A 41 6.21 10.32 -11.88
CA LEU A 41 6.87 9.22 -12.57
C LEU A 41 6.12 7.89 -12.41
N LEU A 42 5.55 7.66 -11.21
CA LEU A 42 4.82 6.43 -10.89
C LEU A 42 3.75 6.72 -9.84
N VAL A 43 2.55 6.19 -10.06
CA VAL A 43 1.50 6.09 -9.05
C VAL A 43 1.20 4.61 -8.84
N ALA A 44 1.28 4.16 -7.60
CA ALA A 44 0.99 2.78 -7.23
C ALA A 44 -0.05 2.74 -6.10
N ARG A 45 -0.82 1.66 -6.06
CA ARG A 45 -1.75 1.34 -4.97
C ARG A 45 -1.44 -0.04 -4.42
N PRO A 46 -1.74 -0.30 -3.15
CA PRO A 46 -1.66 -1.65 -2.63
C PRO A 46 -2.67 -2.56 -3.34
N SER A 47 -2.32 -3.83 -3.48
CA SER A 47 -3.22 -4.83 -4.04
C SER A 47 -4.49 -4.98 -3.19
N PRO A 48 -5.67 -5.29 -3.78
CA PRO A 48 -6.90 -5.55 -3.02
C PRO A 48 -6.79 -6.71 -2.03
N TRP A 49 -5.86 -7.64 -2.25
CA TRP A 49 -5.51 -8.69 -1.29
C TRP A 49 -5.00 -8.16 0.06
N PHE A 50 -4.60 -6.90 0.11
CA PHE A 50 -4.25 -6.19 1.34
C PHE A 50 -5.35 -6.31 2.41
N VAL A 51 -6.62 -6.22 2.02
CA VAL A 51 -7.76 -6.30 2.93
C VAL A 51 -7.82 -7.63 3.68
N LEU A 52 -7.46 -8.73 3.01
CA LEU A 52 -7.51 -10.07 3.57
C LEU A 52 -6.22 -10.46 4.32
N ILE A 53 -5.07 -10.08 3.78
CA ILE A 53 -3.76 -10.55 4.26
C ILE A 53 -3.25 -9.68 5.39
N ASP A 54 -3.46 -8.36 5.31
CA ASP A 54 -3.01 -7.45 6.36
C ASP A 54 -3.82 -7.62 7.63
N GLY A 55 -3.16 -8.18 8.63
CA GLY A 55 -3.79 -8.53 9.90
C GLY A 55 -4.64 -9.82 9.84
N GLY A 56 -4.35 -10.75 8.94
CA GLY A 56 -5.02 -12.06 8.84
C GLY A 56 -5.09 -12.83 10.15
N TRP A 57 -4.08 -12.69 11.01
CA TRP A 57 -4.07 -13.27 12.36
C TRP A 57 -5.25 -12.81 13.23
N ALA A 58 -5.73 -11.57 13.03
CA ALA A 58 -6.86 -11.06 13.79
C ALA A 58 -8.19 -11.68 13.35
N TYR A 59 -8.34 -12.02 12.06
CA TYR A 59 -9.50 -12.79 11.60
C TYR A 59 -9.49 -14.19 12.21
N LEU A 60 -8.33 -14.85 12.23
CA LEU A 60 -8.16 -16.15 12.89
C LEU A 60 -8.48 -16.07 14.39
N LEU A 61 -7.98 -15.04 15.08
CA LEU A 61 -8.26 -14.82 16.49
C LEU A 61 -9.76 -14.62 16.74
N MET A 62 -10.44 -13.80 15.95
CA MET A 62 -11.88 -13.55 16.09
C MET A 62 -12.67 -14.86 15.89
N ILE A 63 -12.33 -15.66 14.89
CA ILE A 63 -12.96 -16.96 14.63
C ILE A 63 -12.70 -17.91 15.80
N THR A 64 -11.45 -17.99 16.29
CA THR A 64 -11.08 -18.87 17.40
C THR A 64 -11.82 -18.50 18.68
N VAL A 65 -11.93 -17.19 18.99
CA VAL A 65 -12.66 -16.71 20.15
C VAL A 65 -14.15 -17.04 20.03
N ALA A 66 -14.74 -16.85 18.86
CA ALA A 66 -16.15 -17.18 18.66
C ALA A 66 -16.44 -18.69 18.79
N LEU A 67 -15.55 -19.54 18.23
CA LEU A 67 -15.65 -20.98 18.40
C LEU A 67 -15.46 -21.41 19.86
N PHE A 68 -14.57 -20.75 20.59
CA PHE A 68 -14.36 -20.99 22.02
C PHE A 68 -15.63 -20.65 22.82
N PHE A 69 -16.27 -19.52 22.55
CA PHE A 69 -17.54 -19.16 23.22
C PHE A 69 -18.70 -20.09 22.84
N ALA A 70 -18.78 -20.50 21.57
CA ALA A 70 -19.75 -21.49 21.13
C ALA A 70 -19.55 -22.84 21.84
N TRP A 71 -18.29 -23.30 21.94
CA TRP A 71 -17.95 -24.53 22.68
C TRP A 71 -18.26 -24.41 24.17
N LEU A 72 -17.97 -23.23 24.78
CA LEU A 72 -18.25 -22.99 26.21
C LEU A 72 -19.76 -23.00 26.49
N GLY A 73 -20.58 -22.49 25.58
CA GLY A 73 -22.03 -22.51 25.66
C GLY A 73 -22.64 -23.94 25.69
N HIS A 74 -21.95 -24.94 25.14
CA HIS A 74 -22.33 -26.33 25.21
C HIS A 74 -21.98 -27.00 26.56
N GLN A 75 -21.15 -26.35 27.40
CA GLN A 75 -20.76 -26.93 28.68
C GLN A 75 -21.84 -26.64 29.74
N VAL A 76 -22.43 -27.68 30.26
CA VAL A 76 -23.50 -27.61 31.29
C VAL A 76 -23.06 -26.90 32.58
N TRP A 77 -21.74 -26.80 32.81
CA TRP A 77 -21.12 -26.21 34.00
C TRP A 77 -20.67 -24.78 33.83
N ALA A 78 -20.83 -24.19 32.65
CA ALA A 78 -20.37 -22.83 32.41
C ALA A 78 -21.26 -21.81 33.11
N PRO A 79 -20.72 -20.88 33.91
CA PRO A 79 -21.53 -19.85 34.60
C PRO A 79 -22.09 -18.80 33.64
N ILE A 80 -21.64 -18.83 32.35
CA ILE A 80 -22.03 -17.88 31.33
C ILE A 80 -22.89 -18.64 30.30
N ASN A 81 -24.17 -18.40 30.32
CA ASN A 81 -25.08 -18.95 29.32
C ASN A 81 -25.10 -18.02 28.09
N VAL A 82 -24.19 -18.21 27.16
CA VAL A 82 -24.16 -17.48 25.90
C VAL A 82 -24.97 -18.29 24.86
N PRO A 83 -26.16 -17.85 24.47
CA PRO A 83 -26.95 -18.57 23.48
C PRO A 83 -26.22 -18.56 22.12
N GLU A 84 -26.07 -19.71 21.51
CA GLU A 84 -25.41 -19.88 20.22
C GLU A 84 -26.02 -18.98 19.13
N THR A 85 -27.32 -18.71 19.23
CA THR A 85 -28.06 -17.82 18.34
C THR A 85 -27.48 -16.39 18.31
N GLN A 86 -26.70 -15.99 19.30
CA GLN A 86 -26.08 -14.66 19.37
C GLN A 86 -24.61 -14.66 19.00
N VAL A 87 -23.88 -15.77 19.18
CA VAL A 87 -22.45 -15.87 18.90
C VAL A 87 -22.15 -15.69 17.41
N PHE A 88 -22.87 -16.41 16.55
CA PHE A 88 -22.64 -16.34 15.11
C PHE A 88 -22.99 -14.97 14.49
N PRO A 89 -24.14 -14.34 14.80
CA PRO A 89 -24.39 -12.97 14.32
C PRO A 89 -23.40 -11.94 14.84
N ALA A 90 -22.98 -12.05 16.09
CA ALA A 90 -21.97 -11.15 16.66
C ALA A 90 -20.62 -11.31 15.95
N LEU A 91 -20.19 -12.55 15.67
CA LEU A 91 -18.99 -12.80 14.88
C LEU A 91 -19.12 -12.24 13.46
N ALA A 92 -20.24 -12.49 12.79
CA ALA A 92 -20.48 -11.97 11.44
C ALA A 92 -20.43 -10.44 11.40
N ALA A 93 -21.06 -9.78 12.38
CA ALA A 93 -21.01 -8.32 12.51
C ALA A 93 -19.58 -7.81 12.74
N ALA A 94 -18.84 -8.42 13.63
CA ALA A 94 -17.45 -8.04 13.91
C ALA A 94 -16.52 -8.23 12.69
N LEU A 95 -16.66 -9.34 11.97
CA LEU A 95 -15.90 -9.59 10.74
C LEU A 95 -16.26 -8.58 9.63
N THR A 96 -17.54 -8.25 9.49
CA THR A 96 -18.01 -7.26 8.51
C THR A 96 -17.48 -5.87 8.83
N ILE A 97 -17.59 -5.41 10.08
CA ILE A 97 -17.05 -4.12 10.51
C ILE A 97 -15.56 -4.03 10.23
N ARG A 98 -14.81 -5.08 10.56
CA ARG A 98 -13.37 -5.14 10.29
C ARG A 98 -13.05 -5.12 8.79
N ALA A 99 -13.79 -5.87 7.99
CA ALA A 99 -13.59 -5.92 6.54
C ALA A 99 -13.87 -4.55 5.89
N VAL A 100 -14.97 -3.89 6.28
CA VAL A 100 -15.30 -2.53 5.83
C VAL A 100 -14.21 -1.55 6.23
N TRP A 101 -13.72 -1.61 7.46
CA TRP A 101 -12.62 -0.75 7.91
C TRP A 101 -11.35 -0.93 7.08
N LYS A 102 -10.97 -2.18 6.82
CA LYS A 102 -9.80 -2.50 6.00
C LYS A 102 -9.97 -2.09 4.54
N LEU A 103 -11.18 -2.21 4.00
CA LEU A 103 -11.50 -1.74 2.65
C LEU A 103 -11.35 -0.22 2.53
N LEU A 104 -11.83 0.53 3.54
CA LEU A 104 -11.68 1.98 3.59
C LEU A 104 -10.19 2.38 3.71
N ASP A 105 -9.42 1.69 4.54
CA ASP A 105 -7.97 1.93 4.68
C ASP A 105 -7.24 1.67 3.35
N TRP A 106 -7.55 0.55 2.68
CA TRP A 106 -7.02 0.23 1.36
C TRP A 106 -7.36 1.29 0.31
N ALA A 107 -8.61 1.72 0.24
CA ALA A 107 -9.07 2.70 -0.74
C ALA A 107 -8.39 4.07 -0.59
N ASN A 108 -7.99 4.42 0.64
CA ASN A 108 -7.32 5.70 0.94
C ASN A 108 -5.78 5.63 0.89
N ARG A 109 -5.20 4.49 0.52
CA ARG A 109 -3.74 4.36 0.38
C ARG A 109 -3.31 4.66 -1.05
N ILE A 110 -2.42 5.62 -1.21
CA ILE A 110 -1.82 5.99 -2.49
C ILE A 110 -0.31 6.16 -2.31
N TYR A 111 0.45 5.61 -3.23
CA TYR A 111 1.90 5.71 -3.33
C TYR A 111 2.25 6.51 -4.57
N VAL A 112 3.05 7.55 -4.42
CA VAL A 112 3.43 8.44 -5.52
C VAL A 112 4.94 8.60 -5.55
N LEU A 113 5.51 8.44 -6.75
CA LEU A 113 6.89 8.76 -7.07
C LEU A 113 6.90 9.96 -8.00
N THR A 114 7.64 10.97 -7.64
CA THR A 114 7.88 12.15 -8.48
C THR A 114 9.36 12.26 -8.86
N ASP A 115 9.70 13.26 -9.63
CA ASP A 115 11.07 13.61 -9.97
C ASP A 115 11.88 14.19 -8.78
N ARG A 116 11.20 14.52 -7.65
CA ARG A 116 11.83 15.14 -6.48
C ARG A 116 11.75 14.30 -5.21
N ARG A 117 10.65 13.57 -5.01
CA ARG A 117 10.36 12.86 -3.74
C ARG A 117 9.52 11.61 -3.95
N ILE A 118 9.56 10.75 -2.94
CA ILE A 118 8.63 9.61 -2.79
C ILE A 118 7.62 9.99 -1.71
N MET A 119 6.35 9.71 -1.97
CA MET A 119 5.25 10.02 -1.05
C MET A 119 4.40 8.80 -0.78
N VAL A 120 3.91 8.70 0.46
CA VAL A 120 2.88 7.76 0.90
C VAL A 120 1.77 8.54 1.58
N ARG A 121 0.56 8.43 1.05
CA ARG A 121 -0.65 8.89 1.73
C ARG A 121 -1.41 7.68 2.24
N ARG A 122 -1.79 7.71 3.51
CA ARG A 122 -2.58 6.67 4.16
C ARG A 122 -3.48 7.26 5.25
N GLY A 123 -4.59 6.58 5.54
CA GLY A 123 -5.52 6.92 6.62
C GLY A 123 -6.93 7.19 6.15
N VAL A 124 -7.91 6.84 6.98
CA VAL A 124 -9.35 6.96 6.69
C VAL A 124 -9.91 8.25 7.28
N PHE A 125 -9.76 8.48 8.58
CA PHE A 125 -10.25 9.71 9.25
C PHE A 125 -9.13 10.72 9.47
N GLN A 126 -7.94 10.24 9.78
CA GLN A 126 -6.77 11.06 9.96
C GLN A 126 -5.76 10.63 8.90
N PHE A 127 -5.60 11.44 7.87
CA PHE A 127 -4.61 11.14 6.86
C PHE A 127 -3.20 11.47 7.36
N SER A 128 -2.30 10.56 7.10
CA SER A 128 -0.88 10.73 7.34
C SER A 128 -0.19 10.73 5.98
N MET A 129 0.61 11.74 5.74
CA MET A 129 1.46 11.85 4.56
C MET A 129 2.91 11.75 5.00
N ILE A 130 3.63 10.80 4.45
CA ILE A 130 5.06 10.61 4.68
C ILE A 130 5.74 10.83 3.34
N GLU A 131 6.72 11.71 3.33
CA GLU A 131 7.49 12.03 2.13
C GLU A 131 8.99 11.92 2.41
N ALA A 132 9.74 11.49 1.39
CA ALA A 132 11.19 11.44 1.43
C ALA A 132 11.77 11.98 0.12
N PRO A 133 12.63 13.01 0.16
CA PRO A 133 13.30 13.51 -1.02
C PRO A 133 14.22 12.45 -1.63
N LEU A 134 14.23 12.32 -2.98
CA LEU A 134 15.02 11.32 -3.69
C LEU A 134 16.53 11.41 -3.39
N ASN A 135 17.04 12.61 -3.20
CA ASN A 135 18.47 12.85 -2.90
C ASN A 135 18.90 12.41 -1.49
N ARG A 136 17.95 12.12 -0.59
CA ARG A 136 18.23 11.62 0.76
C ARG A 136 18.06 10.11 0.91
N ILE A 137 17.53 9.43 -0.09
CA ILE A 137 17.35 7.98 -0.04
C ILE A 137 18.71 7.31 -0.23
N GLN A 138 19.12 6.51 0.75
CA GLN A 138 20.39 5.77 0.73
C GLN A 138 20.21 4.28 0.49
N HIS A 139 19.16 3.71 1.04
CA HIS A 139 18.89 2.29 0.96
C HIS A 139 17.44 2.03 0.58
N SER A 140 17.26 1.09 -0.33
CA SER A 140 15.95 0.53 -0.68
C SER A 140 15.97 -0.97 -0.50
N ALA A 141 14.92 -1.55 0.04
CA ALA A 141 14.80 -2.99 0.25
C ALA A 141 13.42 -3.49 -0.14
N ILE A 142 13.37 -4.74 -0.61
CA ILE A 142 12.13 -5.43 -0.92
C ILE A 142 11.92 -6.49 0.14
N PHE A 143 10.77 -6.48 0.77
CA PHE A 143 10.32 -7.47 1.71
C PHE A 143 9.14 -8.23 1.11
N THR A 144 9.19 -9.55 1.12
CA THR A 144 8.12 -10.38 0.56
C THR A 144 7.82 -11.50 1.54
N LYS A 145 6.60 -11.52 2.07
CA LYS A 145 6.12 -12.67 2.84
C LYS A 145 5.76 -13.80 1.87
N VAL A 146 5.74 -15.04 2.36
CA VAL A 146 5.44 -16.22 1.53
C VAL A 146 4.13 -16.06 0.77
N VAL A 147 3.07 -15.59 1.44
CA VAL A 147 1.75 -15.36 0.83
C VAL A 147 1.80 -14.26 -0.23
N GLU A 148 2.49 -13.16 0.05
CA GLU A 148 2.68 -12.04 -0.89
C GLU A 148 3.43 -12.51 -2.14
N ARG A 149 4.44 -13.37 -1.98
CA ARG A 149 5.23 -13.93 -3.08
C ARG A 149 4.40 -14.79 -4.03
N ILE A 150 3.49 -15.62 -3.48
CA ILE A 150 2.58 -16.45 -4.28
C ILE A 150 1.65 -15.58 -5.12
N LEU A 151 1.23 -14.44 -4.59
CA LEU A 151 0.32 -13.50 -5.23
C LEU A 151 1.04 -12.43 -6.08
N GLY A 152 2.36 -12.55 -6.24
CA GLY A 152 3.15 -11.60 -7.04
C GLY A 152 3.26 -10.19 -6.45
N MET A 153 3.11 -10.07 -5.12
CA MET A 153 3.15 -8.82 -4.38
C MET A 153 4.36 -8.74 -3.47
N GLY A 154 4.64 -7.53 -2.97
CA GLY A 154 5.67 -7.32 -1.97
C GLY A 154 5.65 -5.90 -1.42
N THR A 155 6.42 -5.70 -0.38
CA THR A 155 6.59 -4.44 0.31
C THR A 155 7.94 -3.85 -0.06
N VAL A 156 7.98 -2.59 -0.46
CA VAL A 156 9.21 -1.87 -0.79
C VAL A 156 9.44 -0.80 0.27
N GLY A 157 10.58 -0.88 0.95
CA GLY A 157 10.97 0.08 1.98
C GLY A 157 12.11 0.98 1.49
N PHE A 158 12.04 2.25 1.87
CA PHE A 158 13.05 3.27 1.56
C PHE A 158 13.55 3.90 2.86
N ALA A 159 14.87 3.92 3.04
CA ALA A 159 15.54 4.53 4.18
C ALA A 159 16.29 5.78 3.75
N THR A 160 16.13 6.85 4.53
CA THR A 160 16.87 8.09 4.31
C THR A 160 18.17 8.14 5.13
N ALA A 161 19.06 9.04 4.77
CA ALA A 161 20.31 9.24 5.46
C ALA A 161 20.09 9.61 6.94
N GLY A 162 20.61 8.78 7.85
CA GLY A 162 20.64 9.07 9.29
C GLY A 162 19.54 8.42 10.13
N SER A 163 18.51 7.80 9.55
CA SER A 163 17.42 7.23 10.33
C SER A 163 17.63 5.76 10.76
N GLY A 164 18.46 5.00 10.04
CA GLY A 164 18.68 3.57 10.32
C GLY A 164 17.43 2.66 10.17
N THR A 165 16.27 3.26 9.88
CA THR A 165 14.99 2.57 9.68
C THR A 165 14.35 2.97 8.35
N PHE A 166 13.43 2.13 7.85
CA PHE A 166 12.67 2.46 6.66
C PHE A 166 11.56 3.46 7.01
N GLU A 167 11.71 4.70 6.55
CA GLU A 167 10.75 5.78 6.82
C GLU A 167 9.55 5.73 5.88
N VAL A 168 9.81 5.46 4.61
CA VAL A 168 8.78 5.34 3.58
C VAL A 168 8.63 3.88 3.21
N VAL A 169 7.42 3.33 3.38
CA VAL A 169 7.13 1.91 3.10
C VAL A 169 5.91 1.82 2.20
N TRP A 170 6.07 1.20 1.05
CA TRP A 170 5.02 0.86 0.10
C TRP A 170 4.62 -0.59 0.30
N GLU A 171 3.51 -0.79 0.99
CA GLU A 171 3.04 -2.12 1.39
C GLU A 171 2.24 -2.80 0.29
N MET A 172 2.51 -4.09 0.06
CA MET A 172 1.74 -4.99 -0.82
C MET A 172 1.53 -4.45 -2.24
N VAL A 173 2.60 -3.91 -2.82
CA VAL A 173 2.57 -3.39 -4.19
C VAL A 173 2.64 -4.55 -5.18
N PRO A 174 1.83 -4.56 -6.26
CA PRO A 174 1.96 -5.55 -7.32
C PRO A 174 3.29 -5.34 -8.07
N GLY A 175 3.98 -6.43 -8.40
CA GLY A 175 5.25 -6.40 -9.12
C GLY A 175 6.36 -5.63 -8.41
N PRO A 176 6.72 -5.94 -7.15
CA PRO A 176 7.63 -5.14 -6.33
C PRO A 176 9.01 -4.93 -6.96
N LEU A 177 9.47 -5.87 -7.78
CA LEU A 177 10.74 -5.75 -8.51
C LEU A 177 10.71 -4.64 -9.56
N ASN A 178 9.61 -4.50 -10.28
CA ASN A 178 9.45 -3.45 -11.29
C ASN A 178 9.36 -2.07 -10.62
N VAL A 179 8.56 -1.97 -9.56
CA VAL A 179 8.44 -0.74 -8.76
C VAL A 179 9.81 -0.33 -8.20
N HIS A 180 10.53 -1.26 -7.60
CA HIS A 180 11.87 -1.00 -7.06
C HIS A 180 12.86 -0.54 -8.13
N ARG A 181 12.83 -1.16 -9.33
CA ARG A 181 13.67 -0.75 -10.46
C ARG A 181 13.34 0.68 -10.88
N THR A 182 12.06 1.01 -11.10
CA THR A 182 11.63 2.34 -11.50
C THR A 182 12.03 3.40 -10.48
N VAL A 183 11.90 3.10 -9.19
CA VAL A 183 12.32 4.02 -8.13
C VAL A 183 13.84 4.21 -8.13
N ASN A 184 14.62 3.15 -8.27
CA ASN A 184 16.09 3.27 -8.32
C ASN A 184 16.55 4.05 -9.56
N GLU A 185 15.93 3.85 -10.70
CA GLU A 185 16.21 4.64 -11.91
C GLU A 185 15.89 6.13 -11.68
N ALA A 186 14.80 6.43 -10.97
CA ALA A 186 14.47 7.80 -10.60
C ALA A 186 15.49 8.41 -9.62
N ILE A 187 15.93 7.64 -8.62
CA ILE A 187 16.98 8.07 -7.67
C ILE A 187 18.30 8.36 -8.41
N GLU A 188 18.69 7.51 -9.35
CA GLU A 188 19.90 7.72 -10.12
C GLU A 188 19.82 8.93 -11.05
N ARG A 189 18.68 9.15 -11.66
CA ARG A 189 18.47 10.22 -12.65
C ARG A 189 18.27 11.58 -12.00
N TYR A 190 17.47 11.65 -10.93
CA TYR A 190 17.02 12.89 -10.32
C TYR A 190 17.63 13.14 -8.92
N GLY A 191 17.90 12.06 -8.16
CA GLY A 191 18.44 12.18 -6.79
C GLY A 191 19.89 12.65 -6.75
N ARG A 192 20.71 12.24 -7.73
CA ARG A 192 22.14 12.65 -7.82
C ARG A 192 22.35 13.98 -8.54
N GLY A 193 21.39 14.43 -9.34
CA GLY A 193 21.50 15.69 -10.09
C GLY A 193 21.32 16.96 -9.25
N SER A 194 20.77 16.86 -8.04
CA SER A 194 20.49 18.01 -7.15
C SER A 194 21.62 18.35 -6.18
N SER A 195 22.73 17.62 -6.18
CA SER A 195 23.86 17.87 -5.27
C SER A 195 25.00 18.70 -5.88
N GLY A 196 24.78 19.34 -7.02
CA GLY A 196 25.81 20.03 -7.82
C GLY A 196 25.47 21.48 -8.19
N THR A 197 24.99 22.31 -7.26
CA THR A 197 25.04 23.78 -7.38
C THR A 197 25.16 24.41 -6.01
#